data_557b06d1f59ee9782bc0376431a1e861
#
_entry.id   557b06d1f59ee9782bc0376431a1e861
#
_cell.length_a   1.000
_cell.length_b   1.000
_cell.length_c   1.000
_cell.angle_alpha   90.00
_cell.angle_beta   90.00
_cell.angle_gamma   90.00
#
_symmetry.space_group_name_H-M   'P 1'
#
loop_
_entity.id
_entity.type
_entity.pdbx_description
1 polymer ?
#
loop_
_entity_poly.entity_id
_entity_poly.type
_entity_poly.pdbx_seq_one_letter_code
_entity_poly.pdbx_strand_id
1 'polypeptide(L)'
;GSDPTFFTVSVMEAKTGKILGSASVPSFNPNELNITNYENPLVSFTYEPGSVMKIFTYLCAMEKGTYKGSDTYESGVIKIGDTLIYDHNVVGWGRITYDLGFERSSNTAVATMTQNGTITKTDLHSCLTKYGYGQKTGINLPRELSGSLNFNYDVEVAAAAYGQGITITPIQELQALSIIANNGYMIKPSIVSKIVDSKTGDILYENKIEKTQVASSENVKAVRELMYNVVNSTTPGATGLRYKIDGFNVIGKTGTAQIYDPELGRYSTNVFNSIFSFAGMFPKDDPDVIIFASIKQPKMNGSTKMAEAVVKLMKDIATFRNTFNHKITLDTSN
;
A
#
# COMPACT_ATOMS: atom_id res chain seq x y z
N GLY A 1 1.93 -18.14 16.06
CA GLY A 1 1.67 -17.32 16.35
C GLY A 1 1.71 -15.87 16.86
N SER A 2 1.43 -14.87 16.01
CA SER A 2 1.32 -13.46 16.45
C SER A 2 -0.07 -13.11 17.00
N ASP A 3 -1.05 -14.02 16.86
CA ASP A 3 -2.43 -13.90 17.34
C ASP A 3 -2.99 -12.45 17.17
N PRO A 4 -3.11 -11.95 15.92
CA PRO A 4 -3.55 -10.61 15.66
C PRO A 4 -5.06 -10.47 15.82
N THR A 5 -5.54 -9.25 16.10
CA THR A 5 -6.97 -8.95 16.04
C THR A 5 -7.51 -9.11 14.62
N PHE A 6 -6.65 -8.82 13.62
CA PHE A 6 -6.99 -8.93 12.21
C PHE A 6 -5.72 -9.13 11.38
N PHE A 7 -5.81 -9.99 10.37
CA PHE A 7 -4.80 -10.11 9.32
C PHE A 7 -5.49 -10.27 7.96
N THR A 8 -4.99 -9.62 6.94
CA THR A 8 -5.43 -9.81 5.56
C THR A 8 -4.23 -9.85 4.63
N VAL A 9 -4.34 -10.68 3.60
CA VAL A 9 -3.43 -10.67 2.46
C VAL A 9 -4.23 -10.86 1.19
N SER A 10 -3.93 -10.06 0.17
CA SER A 10 -4.61 -10.11 -1.11
C SER A 10 -3.60 -9.97 -2.24
N VAL A 11 -3.86 -10.70 -3.33
CA VAL A 11 -3.01 -10.76 -4.52
C VAL A 11 -3.86 -10.39 -5.72
N MET A 12 -3.38 -9.46 -6.52
CA MET A 12 -4.03 -9.00 -7.74
C MET A 12 -3.09 -9.14 -8.93
N GLU A 13 -3.59 -9.63 -10.05
CA GLU A 13 -2.88 -9.61 -11.32
C GLU A 13 -2.79 -8.15 -11.83
N ALA A 14 -1.57 -7.69 -12.02
CA ALA A 14 -1.31 -6.26 -12.25
C ALA A 14 -1.94 -5.76 -13.55
N LYS A 15 -1.92 -6.55 -14.63
CA LYS A 15 -2.35 -6.15 -15.98
C LYS A 15 -3.86 -6.15 -16.16
N THR A 16 -4.58 -6.97 -15.41
CA THR A 16 -6.02 -7.20 -15.62
C THR A 16 -6.89 -6.73 -14.46
N GLY A 17 -6.30 -6.51 -13.28
CA GLY A 17 -7.04 -6.21 -12.05
C GLY A 17 -7.76 -7.41 -11.44
N LYS A 18 -7.53 -8.63 -11.95
CA LYS A 18 -8.11 -9.84 -11.36
C LYS A 18 -7.58 -10.09 -9.96
N ILE A 19 -8.45 -10.25 -9.00
CA ILE A 19 -8.08 -10.74 -7.66
C ILE A 19 -7.79 -12.24 -7.78
N LEU A 20 -6.52 -12.60 -7.61
CA LEU A 20 -6.05 -13.99 -7.71
C LEU A 20 -6.31 -14.76 -6.42
N GLY A 21 -6.31 -14.05 -5.29
CA GLY A 21 -6.60 -14.60 -3.98
C GLY A 21 -6.71 -13.52 -2.92
N SER A 22 -7.55 -13.77 -1.94
CA SER A 22 -7.67 -12.92 -0.74
C SER A 22 -8.00 -13.80 0.45
N ALA A 23 -7.27 -13.61 1.55
CA ALA A 23 -7.48 -14.32 2.79
C ALA A 23 -7.44 -13.37 3.98
N SER A 24 -8.22 -13.65 5.01
CA SER A 24 -8.27 -12.86 6.25
C SER A 24 -8.41 -13.75 7.48
N VAL A 25 -7.95 -13.24 8.61
CA VAL A 25 -8.11 -13.83 9.94
C VAL A 25 -8.66 -12.72 10.85
N PRO A 26 -9.69 -13.00 11.69
CA PRO A 26 -10.37 -14.27 11.84
C PRO A 26 -11.12 -14.71 10.58
N SER A 27 -11.23 -16.01 10.38
CA SER A 27 -11.96 -16.66 9.29
C SER A 27 -13.07 -17.54 9.87
N PHE A 28 -13.80 -18.22 9.01
CA PHE A 28 -14.85 -19.17 9.40
C PHE A 28 -14.65 -20.52 8.69
N ASN A 29 -15.21 -21.56 9.28
CA ASN A 29 -15.25 -22.87 8.65
C ASN A 29 -16.68 -23.12 8.08
N PRO A 30 -16.85 -23.16 6.76
CA PRO A 30 -18.16 -23.35 6.13
C PRO A 30 -18.82 -24.69 6.51
N ASN A 31 -18.02 -25.70 6.89
CA ASN A 31 -18.56 -27.01 7.32
C ASN A 31 -19.15 -26.96 8.74
N GLU A 32 -18.72 -26.01 9.57
CA GLU A 32 -19.19 -25.82 10.93
C GLU A 32 -20.28 -24.75 11.03
N LEU A 33 -20.55 -24.04 9.93
CA LEU A 33 -21.51 -22.92 9.85
C LEU A 33 -21.27 -21.86 10.94
N ASN A 34 -20.02 -21.65 11.31
CA ASN A 34 -19.59 -20.80 12.43
C ASN A 34 -19.29 -19.35 12.02
N ILE A 35 -19.81 -18.91 10.88
CA ILE A 35 -19.66 -17.50 10.44
C ILE A 35 -20.44 -16.57 11.36
N THR A 36 -19.74 -15.55 11.88
CA THR A 36 -20.32 -14.51 12.75
C THR A 36 -20.34 -13.13 12.10
N ASN A 37 -19.48 -12.92 11.09
CA ASN A 37 -19.45 -11.69 10.32
C ASN A 37 -19.47 -12.01 8.83
N TYR A 38 -20.47 -11.50 8.13
CA TYR A 38 -20.68 -11.71 6.69
C TYR A 38 -20.05 -10.62 5.82
N GLU A 39 -19.30 -9.68 6.41
CA GLU A 39 -18.58 -8.66 5.66
C GLU A 39 -17.29 -9.20 5.10
N ASN A 40 -17.01 -8.89 3.82
CA ASN A 40 -15.73 -9.25 3.20
C ASN A 40 -14.68 -8.20 3.53
N PRO A 41 -13.65 -8.51 4.33
CA PRO A 41 -12.66 -7.53 4.74
C PRO A 41 -11.91 -6.85 3.59
N LEU A 42 -11.81 -7.48 2.43
CA LEU A 42 -11.19 -6.89 1.24
C LEU A 42 -11.83 -5.53 0.87
N VAL A 43 -13.14 -5.41 1.05
CA VAL A 43 -13.93 -4.24 0.63
C VAL A 43 -14.59 -3.48 1.78
N SER A 44 -14.71 -4.08 2.97
CA SER A 44 -15.45 -3.50 4.10
C SER A 44 -14.58 -3.17 5.32
N PHE A 45 -13.31 -3.58 5.34
CA PHE A 45 -12.39 -3.21 6.41
C PHE A 45 -11.71 -1.87 6.07
N THR A 46 -12.07 -0.80 6.82
CA THR A 46 -11.40 0.49 6.70
C THR A 46 -10.34 0.65 7.78
N TYR A 47 -9.19 1.20 7.39
CA TYR A 47 -8.05 1.41 8.28
C TYR A 47 -7.19 2.57 7.80
N GLU A 48 -6.37 3.11 8.69
CA GLU A 48 -5.36 4.10 8.33
C GLU A 48 -4.17 3.40 7.64
N PRO A 49 -3.84 3.77 6.37
CA PRO A 49 -2.82 3.06 5.58
C PRO A 49 -1.40 3.19 6.13
N GLY A 50 -1.14 4.24 6.89
CA GLY A 50 0.21 4.55 7.34
C GLY A 50 1.16 4.78 6.18
N SER A 51 2.42 4.44 6.36
CA SER A 51 3.50 4.81 5.44
C SER A 51 3.43 4.22 4.03
N VAL A 52 2.50 3.31 3.71
CA VAL A 52 2.25 2.89 2.33
C VAL A 52 1.69 4.05 1.51
N MET A 53 0.95 4.98 2.14
CA MET A 53 0.44 6.19 1.51
C MET A 53 1.55 7.07 0.92
N LYS A 54 2.77 7.01 1.44
CA LYS A 54 3.91 7.79 0.92
C LYS A 54 4.23 7.49 -0.54
N ILE A 55 3.91 6.30 -1.05
CA ILE A 55 4.00 5.97 -2.48
C ILE A 55 3.26 7.03 -3.30
N PHE A 56 2.03 7.33 -2.90
CA PHE A 56 1.13 8.22 -3.63
C PHE A 56 1.38 9.69 -3.32
N THR A 57 1.87 10.01 -2.13
CA THR A 57 2.32 11.37 -1.77
C THR A 57 3.53 11.78 -2.61
N TYR A 58 4.53 10.91 -2.74
CA TYR A 58 5.69 11.16 -3.59
C TYR A 58 5.32 11.23 -5.07
N LEU A 59 4.45 10.32 -5.54
CA LEU A 59 3.92 10.38 -6.90
C LEU A 59 3.20 11.71 -7.15
N CYS A 60 2.40 12.20 -6.20
CA CYS A 60 1.73 13.49 -6.30
C CYS A 60 2.73 14.65 -6.48
N ALA A 61 3.79 14.72 -5.66
CA ALA A 61 4.82 15.73 -5.77
C ALA A 61 5.56 15.67 -7.12
N MET A 62 5.83 14.48 -7.62
CA MET A 62 6.43 14.26 -8.95
C MET A 62 5.48 14.73 -10.08
N GLU A 63 4.19 14.37 -10.03
CA GLU A 63 3.18 14.81 -11.02
C GLU A 63 2.95 16.32 -11.01
N LYS A 64 3.18 16.99 -9.89
CA LYS A 64 3.16 18.46 -9.78
C LYS A 64 4.45 19.11 -10.33
N GLY A 65 5.50 18.33 -10.57
CA GLY A 65 6.81 18.84 -11.00
C GLY A 65 7.57 19.61 -9.91
N THR A 66 7.18 19.44 -8.65
CA THR A 66 7.76 20.14 -7.49
C THR A 66 8.74 19.28 -6.71
N TYR A 67 8.79 17.97 -7.01
CA TYR A 67 9.69 17.02 -6.35
C TYR A 67 11.11 17.08 -6.90
N LYS A 68 12.07 17.16 -5.99
CA LYS A 68 13.50 16.95 -6.28
C LYS A 68 14.07 16.02 -5.22
N GLY A 69 14.31 14.76 -5.61
CA GLY A 69 14.73 13.72 -4.69
C GLY A 69 16.05 13.99 -3.97
N SER A 70 16.95 14.78 -4.62
CA SER A 70 18.25 15.21 -4.06
C SER A 70 18.15 16.38 -3.07
N ASP A 71 17.04 17.12 -3.04
CA ASP A 71 16.84 18.18 -2.04
C ASP A 71 16.80 17.55 -0.64
N THR A 72 17.25 18.33 0.35
CA THR A 72 17.42 17.86 1.73
C THR A 72 16.47 18.52 2.69
N TYR A 73 16.17 17.81 3.77
CA TYR A 73 15.39 18.30 4.90
C TYR A 73 15.99 17.78 6.22
N GLU A 74 15.61 18.39 7.35
CA GLU A 74 15.97 17.90 8.68
C GLU A 74 15.01 16.81 9.12
N SER A 75 15.53 15.62 9.40
CA SER A 75 14.74 14.47 9.84
C SER A 75 14.59 14.42 11.36
N GLY A 76 13.70 13.55 11.85
CA GLY A 76 13.48 13.27 13.27
C GLY A 76 12.21 13.89 13.81
N VAL A 77 12.08 15.20 13.81
CA VAL A 77 10.88 15.90 14.31
C VAL A 77 10.63 17.20 13.54
N ILE A 78 9.35 17.47 13.28
CA ILE A 78 8.88 18.75 12.75
C ILE A 78 7.69 19.25 13.57
N LYS A 79 7.63 20.55 13.82
CA LYS A 79 6.50 21.19 14.50
C LYS A 79 5.57 21.82 13.47
N ILE A 80 4.27 21.51 13.54
CA ILE A 80 3.22 22.09 12.71
C ILE A 80 2.12 22.61 13.64
N GLY A 81 1.95 23.92 13.69
CA GLY A 81 1.15 24.56 14.75
C GLY A 81 1.69 24.17 16.12
N ASP A 82 0.86 23.58 16.97
CA ASP A 82 1.26 23.10 18.30
C ASP A 82 1.60 21.60 18.35
N THR A 83 1.51 20.91 17.21
CA THR A 83 1.72 19.46 17.11
C THR A 83 3.14 19.14 16.66
N LEU A 84 3.77 18.17 17.34
CA LEU A 84 5.05 17.59 16.94
C LEU A 84 4.80 16.30 16.17
N ILE A 85 5.35 16.20 14.95
CA ILE A 85 5.35 14.99 14.13
C ILE A 85 6.74 14.40 14.18
N TYR A 86 6.83 13.13 14.51
CA TYR A 86 8.10 12.40 14.66
C TYR A 86 8.27 11.35 13.55
N ASP A 87 9.52 11.15 13.19
CA ASP A 87 9.92 9.93 12.51
C ASP A 87 9.89 8.75 13.51
N HIS A 88 9.84 7.50 13.00
CA HIS A 88 9.95 6.32 13.86
C HIS A 88 11.30 6.25 14.58
N ASN A 89 12.35 6.83 14.00
CA ASN A 89 13.59 7.18 14.69
C ASN A 89 13.47 8.62 15.19
N VAL A 90 13.00 8.78 16.42
CA VAL A 90 12.71 10.10 17.02
C VAL A 90 13.94 11.02 17.08
N VAL A 91 15.15 10.48 17.10
CA VAL A 91 16.41 11.25 17.04
C VAL A 91 16.66 11.78 15.63
N GLY A 92 16.07 11.13 14.61
CA GLY A 92 16.29 11.42 13.21
C GLY A 92 17.61 10.87 12.67
N TRP A 93 17.93 11.27 11.46
CA TRP A 93 19.17 10.93 10.75
C TRP A 93 19.93 12.18 10.34
N GLY A 94 19.61 13.32 10.96
CA GLY A 94 20.12 14.64 10.56
C GLY A 94 19.55 15.10 9.22
N ARG A 95 20.32 15.87 8.49
CA ARG A 95 19.96 16.36 7.17
C ARG A 95 20.15 15.27 6.14
N ILE A 96 19.05 14.79 5.55
CA ILE A 96 19.03 13.75 4.53
C ILE A 96 18.21 14.18 3.32
N THR A 97 18.40 13.48 2.18
CA THR A 97 17.64 13.72 0.95
C THR A 97 16.21 13.16 1.05
N TYR A 98 15.29 13.68 0.23
CA TYR A 98 13.93 13.15 0.17
C TYR A 98 13.92 11.69 -0.33
N ASP A 99 14.77 11.31 -1.27
CA ASP A 99 14.88 9.90 -1.72
C ASP A 99 15.24 8.98 -0.55
N LEU A 100 16.23 9.35 0.26
CA LEU A 100 16.61 8.59 1.44
C LEU A 100 15.51 8.61 2.51
N GLY A 101 14.76 9.70 2.61
CA GLY A 101 13.58 9.82 3.46
C GLY A 101 12.48 8.83 3.09
N PHE A 102 12.24 8.59 1.80
CA PHE A 102 11.31 7.56 1.35
C PHE A 102 11.78 6.16 1.75
N GLU A 103 13.05 5.84 1.52
CA GLU A 103 13.68 4.55 1.86
C GLU A 103 13.57 4.25 3.36
N ARG A 104 13.81 5.26 4.19
CA ARG A 104 13.72 5.19 5.66
C ARG A 104 12.30 5.40 6.18
N SER A 105 11.33 5.60 5.30
CA SER A 105 9.93 5.82 5.67
C SER A 105 9.71 7.03 6.59
N SER A 106 10.46 8.13 6.38
CA SER A 106 10.39 9.34 7.18
C SER A 106 9.01 10.02 7.08
N ASN A 107 8.41 10.31 8.23
CA ASN A 107 7.18 11.11 8.32
C ASN A 107 7.50 12.59 8.13
N THR A 108 8.63 13.02 8.67
CA THR A 108 9.07 14.43 8.59
C THR A 108 9.39 14.83 7.14
N ALA A 109 9.78 13.89 6.27
CA ALA A 109 9.93 14.16 4.84
C ALA A 109 8.63 14.70 4.22
N VAL A 110 7.55 13.93 4.29
CA VAL A 110 6.28 14.31 3.67
C VAL A 110 5.59 15.45 4.43
N ALA A 111 5.75 15.52 5.75
CA ALA A 111 5.30 16.67 6.53
C ALA A 111 6.00 17.96 6.09
N THR A 112 7.31 17.92 5.85
CA THR A 112 8.05 19.08 5.31
C THR A 112 7.55 19.46 3.90
N MET A 113 7.26 18.46 3.03
CA MET A 113 6.70 18.73 1.70
C MET A 113 5.37 19.49 1.78
N THR A 114 4.53 19.22 2.78
CA THR A 114 3.27 19.94 2.96
C THR A 114 3.46 21.36 3.52
N GLN A 115 4.55 21.62 4.21
CA GLN A 115 4.81 22.94 4.83
C GLN A 115 5.60 23.89 3.92
N ASN A 116 6.46 23.35 3.06
CA ASN A 116 7.31 24.15 2.16
C ASN A 116 6.70 24.42 0.78
N GLY A 117 5.44 23.99 0.56
CA GLY A 117 4.72 24.21 -0.69
C GLY A 117 5.01 23.19 -1.79
N THR A 118 5.80 22.14 -1.52
CA THR A 118 6.01 21.04 -2.48
C THR A 118 4.68 20.33 -2.80
N ILE A 119 3.81 20.17 -1.80
CA ILE A 119 2.45 19.64 -1.94
C ILE A 119 1.51 20.50 -1.10
N THR A 120 0.52 21.13 -1.74
CA THR A 120 -0.54 21.83 -1.00
C THR A 120 -1.64 20.87 -0.57
N LYS A 121 -2.52 21.31 0.35
CA LYS A 121 -3.73 20.57 0.73
C LYS A 121 -4.56 20.18 -0.49
N THR A 122 -4.78 21.13 -1.40
CA THR A 122 -5.57 20.92 -2.63
C THR A 122 -4.91 19.91 -3.55
N ASP A 123 -3.59 19.97 -3.69
CA ASP A 123 -2.83 19.00 -4.48
C ASP A 123 -2.96 17.59 -3.91
N LEU A 124 -2.72 17.42 -2.62
CA LEU A 124 -2.80 16.12 -1.97
C LEU A 124 -4.20 15.52 -2.10
N HIS A 125 -5.24 16.30 -1.81
CA HIS A 125 -6.63 15.84 -1.93
C HIS A 125 -6.97 15.45 -3.38
N SER A 126 -6.61 16.29 -4.35
CA SER A 126 -6.85 16.02 -5.77
C SER A 126 -6.11 14.77 -6.25
N CYS A 127 -4.83 14.62 -5.88
CA CYS A 127 -4.05 13.45 -6.23
C CYS A 127 -4.65 12.17 -5.65
N LEU A 128 -4.92 12.14 -4.33
CA LEU A 128 -5.46 10.94 -3.68
C LEU A 128 -6.81 10.56 -4.25
N THR A 129 -7.70 11.53 -4.52
CA THR A 129 -8.98 11.29 -5.20
C THR A 129 -8.78 10.71 -6.60
N LYS A 130 -7.85 11.28 -7.38
CA LYS A 130 -7.50 10.80 -8.73
C LYS A 130 -6.92 9.38 -8.72
N TYR A 131 -6.25 8.99 -7.64
CA TYR A 131 -5.69 7.66 -7.45
C TYR A 131 -6.70 6.64 -6.86
N GLY A 132 -7.97 7.03 -6.73
CA GLY A 132 -9.08 6.15 -6.34
C GLY A 132 -9.41 6.13 -4.84
N TYR A 133 -8.70 6.89 -4.02
CA TYR A 133 -9.00 6.98 -2.59
C TYR A 133 -10.25 7.84 -2.31
N GLY A 134 -10.97 7.52 -1.25
CA GLY A 134 -12.24 8.19 -0.92
C GLY A 134 -13.41 7.81 -1.82
N GLN A 135 -13.25 6.83 -2.72
CA GLN A 135 -14.24 6.36 -3.67
C GLN A 135 -14.31 4.83 -3.67
N LYS A 136 -15.47 4.29 -4.07
CA LYS A 136 -15.58 2.84 -4.32
C LYS A 136 -14.84 2.48 -5.59
N THR A 137 -14.16 1.33 -5.58
CA THR A 137 -13.47 0.81 -6.77
C THR A 137 -14.43 0.28 -7.83
N GLY A 138 -15.65 -0.07 -7.41
CA GLY A 138 -16.67 -0.69 -8.25
C GLY A 138 -16.41 -2.17 -8.53
N ILE A 139 -15.63 -2.86 -7.67
CA ILE A 139 -15.50 -4.31 -7.73
C ILE A 139 -16.86 -5.00 -7.51
N ASN A 140 -17.06 -6.16 -8.13
CA ASN A 140 -18.32 -6.92 -8.06
C ASN A 140 -18.49 -7.62 -6.68
N LEU A 141 -18.38 -6.86 -5.59
CA LEU A 141 -18.61 -7.34 -4.22
C LEU A 141 -19.59 -6.42 -3.49
N PRO A 142 -20.52 -6.99 -2.70
CA PRO A 142 -21.45 -6.20 -1.92
C PRO A 142 -20.76 -5.48 -0.76
N ARG A 143 -21.37 -4.40 -0.26
CA ARG A 143 -20.96 -3.63 0.93
C ARG A 143 -19.56 -3.02 0.82
N GLU A 144 -19.12 -2.67 -0.39
CA GLU A 144 -17.89 -1.93 -0.58
C GLU A 144 -17.95 -0.54 0.09
N LEU A 145 -16.94 -0.23 0.90
CA LEU A 145 -16.77 1.08 1.55
C LEU A 145 -15.78 1.94 0.77
N SER A 146 -15.95 3.25 0.85
CA SER A 146 -15.10 4.24 0.17
C SER A 146 -13.91 4.75 0.99
N GLY A 147 -13.87 4.43 2.30
CA GLY A 147 -12.93 5.11 3.18
C GLY A 147 -13.25 6.61 3.36
N SER A 148 -12.28 7.37 3.83
CA SER A 148 -12.42 8.81 4.10
C SER A 148 -11.13 9.57 3.83
N LEU A 149 -11.23 10.73 3.16
CA LEU A 149 -10.14 11.66 2.89
C LEU A 149 -10.41 13.03 3.55
N ASN A 150 -10.86 13.04 4.80
CA ASN A 150 -11.19 14.27 5.52
C ASN A 150 -9.95 14.82 6.22
N PHE A 151 -9.37 15.90 5.67
CA PHE A 151 -8.31 16.67 6.31
C PHE A 151 -8.45 18.14 5.94
N ASN A 152 -8.42 19.01 6.93
CA ASN A 152 -8.71 20.44 6.80
C ASN A 152 -7.59 21.33 7.30
N TYR A 153 -6.93 20.96 8.37
CA TYR A 153 -5.88 21.73 9.02
C TYR A 153 -4.50 21.24 8.57
N ASP A 154 -3.47 22.07 8.63
CA ASP A 154 -2.13 21.76 8.17
C ASP A 154 -1.56 20.48 8.80
N VAL A 155 -1.83 20.26 10.09
CA VAL A 155 -1.40 19.04 10.79
C VAL A 155 -2.12 17.80 10.25
N GLU A 156 -3.39 17.91 9.86
CA GLU A 156 -4.14 16.82 9.26
C GLU A 156 -3.66 16.53 7.82
N VAL A 157 -3.33 17.58 7.07
CA VAL A 157 -2.71 17.44 5.73
C VAL A 157 -1.38 16.70 5.82
N ALA A 158 -0.54 17.09 6.78
CA ALA A 158 0.72 16.39 7.02
C ALA A 158 0.50 14.95 7.46
N ALA A 159 -0.48 14.70 8.34
CA ALA A 159 -0.83 13.34 8.77
C ALA A 159 -1.33 12.48 7.60
N ALA A 160 -2.23 13.01 6.76
CA ALA A 160 -2.74 12.34 5.57
C ALA A 160 -1.61 11.99 4.60
N ALA A 161 -0.58 12.84 4.46
CA ALA A 161 0.56 12.60 3.59
C ALA A 161 1.40 11.37 3.99
N TYR A 162 1.39 10.95 5.26
CA TYR A 162 1.98 9.68 5.69
C TYR A 162 0.95 8.61 6.09
N GLY A 163 -0.34 8.86 5.78
CA GLY A 163 -1.40 7.86 5.88
C GLY A 163 -2.05 7.73 7.25
N GLN A 164 -2.08 8.79 8.06
CA GLN A 164 -2.88 8.88 9.28
C GLN A 164 -3.99 9.94 9.15
N GLY A 165 -5.07 9.81 9.92
CA GLY A 165 -6.23 10.69 9.82
C GLY A 165 -7.12 10.47 8.58
N ILE A 166 -6.76 9.55 7.71
CA ILE A 166 -7.55 9.10 6.56
C ILE A 166 -7.79 7.60 6.68
N THR A 167 -8.85 7.09 6.05
CA THR A 167 -9.12 5.66 6.03
C THR A 167 -9.31 5.15 4.61
N ILE A 168 -8.81 3.94 4.35
CA ILE A 168 -8.92 3.24 3.06
C ILE A 168 -9.33 1.79 3.27
N THR A 169 -9.72 1.11 2.21
CA THR A 169 -9.93 -0.34 2.19
C THR A 169 -8.77 -1.06 1.49
N PRO A 170 -8.53 -2.36 1.75
CA PRO A 170 -7.49 -3.14 1.05
C PRO A 170 -7.66 -3.13 -0.47
N ILE A 171 -8.90 -3.13 -0.97
CA ILE A 171 -9.15 -3.11 -2.42
C ILE A 171 -8.78 -1.76 -3.05
N GLN A 172 -8.99 -0.65 -2.35
CA GLN A 172 -8.53 0.67 -2.82
C GLN A 172 -7.01 0.72 -2.91
N GLU A 173 -6.29 0.14 -1.94
CA GLU A 173 -4.83 0.06 -1.99
C GLU A 173 -4.34 -0.76 -3.19
N LEU A 174 -4.95 -1.94 -3.45
CA LEU A 174 -4.62 -2.76 -4.62
C LEU A 174 -4.90 -2.02 -5.93
N GLN A 175 -6.03 -1.31 -6.02
CA GLN A 175 -6.36 -0.50 -7.20
C GLN A 175 -5.33 0.63 -7.40
N ALA A 176 -4.99 1.36 -6.36
CA ALA A 176 -4.00 2.44 -6.44
C ALA A 176 -2.61 1.90 -6.80
N LEU A 177 -2.19 0.75 -6.25
CA LEU A 177 -0.93 0.10 -6.60
C LEU A 177 -0.87 -0.31 -8.08
N SER A 178 -2.02 -0.56 -8.73
CA SER A 178 -2.04 -0.84 -10.17
C SER A 178 -1.53 0.33 -11.01
N ILE A 179 -1.62 1.57 -10.54
CA ILE A 179 -1.03 2.75 -11.16
C ILE A 179 0.48 2.58 -11.31
N ILE A 180 1.12 2.14 -10.21
CA ILE A 180 2.57 1.91 -10.16
C ILE A 180 2.96 0.73 -11.05
N ALA A 181 2.17 -0.34 -11.04
CA ALA A 181 2.43 -1.54 -11.84
C ALA A 181 2.23 -1.33 -13.35
N ASN A 182 1.40 -0.37 -13.76
CA ASN A 182 0.95 -0.19 -15.14
C ASN A 182 1.33 1.18 -15.73
N ASN A 183 2.50 1.71 -15.41
CA ASN A 183 3.04 2.93 -16.01
C ASN A 183 2.05 4.12 -15.97
N GLY A 184 1.34 4.27 -14.86
CA GLY A 184 0.39 5.36 -14.63
C GLY A 184 -1.08 5.04 -14.93
N TYR A 185 -1.38 3.81 -15.36
CA TYR A 185 -2.77 3.36 -15.57
C TYR A 185 -3.32 2.69 -14.32
N MET A 186 -4.39 3.25 -13.77
CA MET A 186 -5.19 2.62 -12.74
C MET A 186 -6.13 1.59 -13.38
N ILE A 187 -6.13 0.37 -12.84
CA ILE A 187 -6.94 -0.75 -13.33
C ILE A 187 -8.07 -1.01 -12.34
N LYS A 188 -9.31 -1.15 -12.84
CA LYS A 188 -10.44 -1.52 -12.02
C LYS A 188 -10.32 -2.99 -11.57
N PRO A 189 -10.37 -3.27 -10.27
CA PRO A 189 -10.29 -4.65 -9.78
C PRO A 189 -11.53 -5.46 -10.12
N SER A 190 -11.37 -6.77 -10.32
CA SER A 190 -12.47 -7.68 -10.63
C SER A 190 -12.28 -9.05 -10.00
N ILE A 191 -13.41 -9.74 -9.71
CA ILE A 191 -13.43 -11.13 -9.22
C ILE A 191 -14.25 -12.06 -10.15
N VAL A 192 -15.07 -11.48 -11.03
CA VAL A 192 -15.88 -12.21 -11.98
C VAL A 192 -15.24 -12.12 -13.36
N SER A 193 -14.83 -13.24 -13.95
CA SER A 193 -14.28 -13.26 -15.31
C SER A 193 -15.40 -13.31 -16.35
N LYS A 194 -16.38 -14.20 -16.17
CA LYS A 194 -17.55 -14.35 -17.05
C LYS A 194 -18.70 -15.01 -16.31
N ILE A 195 -19.91 -14.78 -16.82
CA ILE A 195 -21.14 -15.49 -16.44
C ILE A 195 -21.64 -16.19 -17.70
N VAL A 196 -21.92 -17.48 -17.59
CA VAL A 196 -22.38 -18.32 -18.71
C VAL A 196 -23.73 -18.92 -18.34
N ASP A 197 -24.67 -18.90 -19.26
CA ASP A 197 -25.93 -19.63 -19.12
C ASP A 197 -25.66 -21.15 -19.10
N SER A 198 -26.09 -21.81 -18.04
CA SER A 198 -25.79 -23.22 -17.83
C SER A 198 -26.53 -24.16 -18.78
N LYS A 199 -27.59 -23.67 -19.46
CA LYS A 199 -28.42 -24.48 -20.38
C LYS A 199 -28.00 -24.28 -21.83
N THR A 200 -27.72 -23.04 -22.23
CA THR A 200 -27.40 -22.72 -23.64
C THR A 200 -25.91 -22.61 -23.91
N GLY A 201 -25.09 -22.38 -22.89
CA GLY A 201 -23.66 -22.07 -23.04
C GLY A 201 -23.37 -20.62 -23.44
N ASP A 202 -24.40 -19.80 -23.57
CA ASP A 202 -24.23 -18.40 -23.97
C ASP A 202 -23.50 -17.61 -22.88
N ILE A 203 -22.60 -16.69 -23.30
CA ILE A 203 -21.91 -15.78 -22.40
C ILE A 203 -22.86 -14.62 -22.10
N LEU A 204 -23.37 -14.56 -20.85
CA LEU A 204 -24.24 -13.48 -20.36
C LEU A 204 -23.46 -12.26 -19.93
N TYR A 205 -22.23 -12.45 -19.47
CA TYR A 205 -21.30 -11.39 -19.05
C TYR A 205 -19.86 -11.85 -19.24
N GLU A 206 -19.02 -10.96 -19.72
CA GLU A 206 -17.57 -11.14 -19.76
C GLU A 206 -16.90 -9.86 -19.29
N ASN A 207 -15.98 -10.01 -18.33
CA ASN A 207 -15.27 -8.87 -17.77
C ASN A 207 -14.35 -8.22 -18.81
N LYS A 208 -14.47 -6.90 -18.94
CA LYS A 208 -13.55 -6.10 -19.76
C LYS A 208 -12.58 -5.36 -18.84
N ILE A 209 -11.31 -5.32 -19.23
CA ILE A 209 -10.30 -4.56 -18.46
C ILE A 209 -10.59 -3.07 -18.63
N GLU A 210 -11.01 -2.44 -17.53
CA GLU A 210 -11.20 -1.00 -17.45
C GLU A 210 -9.94 -0.36 -16.88
N LYS A 211 -9.34 0.60 -17.61
CA LYS A 211 -8.12 1.29 -17.20
C LYS A 211 -8.22 2.78 -17.48
N THR A 212 -7.68 3.59 -16.58
CA THR A 212 -7.65 5.05 -16.69
C THR A 212 -6.24 5.55 -16.42
N GLN A 213 -5.68 6.37 -17.30
CA GLN A 213 -4.38 6.99 -17.06
C GLN A 213 -4.53 8.11 -16.04
N VAL A 214 -3.82 8.01 -14.94
CA VAL A 214 -3.88 8.96 -13.80
C VAL A 214 -2.51 9.52 -13.41
N ALA A 215 -1.43 8.97 -13.93
CA ALA A 215 -0.07 9.47 -13.72
C ALA A 215 0.79 9.27 -14.97
N SER A 216 1.94 9.96 -15.04
CA SER A 216 2.90 9.79 -16.10
C SER A 216 3.74 8.53 -15.92
N SER A 217 4.14 7.89 -17.01
CA SER A 217 5.01 6.72 -16.98
C SER A 217 6.39 7.04 -16.37
N GLU A 218 6.89 8.25 -16.60
CA GLU A 218 8.18 8.70 -16.08
C GLU A 218 8.17 8.76 -14.54
N ASN A 219 7.18 9.44 -13.97
CA ASN A 219 7.06 9.58 -12.51
C ASN A 219 6.80 8.24 -11.82
N VAL A 220 6.01 7.37 -12.45
CA VAL A 220 5.78 6.01 -11.94
C VAL A 220 7.08 5.20 -11.93
N LYS A 221 7.92 5.31 -12.96
CA LYS A 221 9.25 4.66 -12.96
C LYS A 221 10.13 5.19 -11.82
N ALA A 222 10.13 6.50 -11.58
CA ALA A 222 10.87 7.09 -10.46
C ALA A 222 10.38 6.55 -9.11
N VAL A 223 9.06 6.44 -8.92
CA VAL A 223 8.49 5.83 -7.70
C VAL A 223 8.89 4.35 -7.56
N ARG A 224 8.94 3.58 -8.66
CA ARG A 224 9.41 2.18 -8.60
C ARG A 224 10.87 2.08 -8.14
N GLU A 225 11.75 3.02 -8.56
CA GLU A 225 13.12 3.06 -8.06
C GLU A 225 13.16 3.31 -6.55
N LEU A 226 12.37 4.26 -6.05
CA LEU A 226 12.25 4.49 -4.61
C LEU A 226 11.76 3.23 -3.88
N MET A 227 10.72 2.57 -4.40
CA MET A 227 10.19 1.33 -3.82
C MET A 227 11.19 0.17 -3.91
N TYR A 228 12.04 0.14 -4.95
CA TYR A 228 13.11 -0.84 -5.07
C TYR A 228 14.14 -0.65 -3.95
N ASN A 229 14.56 0.58 -3.69
CA ASN A 229 15.52 0.88 -2.64
C ASN A 229 14.98 0.51 -1.24
N VAL A 230 13.68 0.68 -0.97
CA VAL A 230 13.07 0.24 0.31
C VAL A 230 13.35 -1.25 0.58
N VAL A 231 13.31 -2.09 -0.45
CA VAL A 231 13.42 -3.56 -0.31
C VAL A 231 14.85 -4.07 -0.55
N ASN A 232 15.66 -3.40 -1.40
CA ASN A 232 16.91 -3.95 -1.90
C ASN A 232 18.15 -3.12 -1.56
N SER A 233 17.98 -1.93 -0.96
CA SER A 233 19.12 -1.05 -0.62
C SER A 233 20.13 -1.75 0.28
N THR A 234 21.39 -1.41 0.08
CA THR A 234 22.50 -1.75 0.98
C THR A 234 22.74 -0.68 2.04
N THR A 235 22.03 0.46 1.95
CA THR A 235 22.14 1.55 2.92
C THR A 235 21.43 1.17 4.22
N PRO A 236 22.07 1.33 5.39
CA PRO A 236 21.43 1.04 6.66
C PRO A 236 20.17 1.90 6.88
N GLY A 237 19.09 1.26 7.36
CA GLY A 237 17.83 1.94 7.69
C GLY A 237 16.71 1.77 6.67
N ALA A 238 16.92 1.07 5.57
CA ALA A 238 15.87 0.66 4.64
C ALA A 238 14.87 -0.26 5.36
N THR A 239 13.58 0.07 5.25
CA THR A 239 12.54 -0.54 6.10
C THR A 239 12.00 -1.86 5.58
N GLY A 240 12.24 -2.18 4.30
CA GLY A 240 11.66 -3.33 3.61
C GLY A 240 12.60 -4.51 3.35
N LEU A 241 13.84 -4.49 3.86
CA LEU A 241 14.86 -5.52 3.57
C LEU A 241 14.39 -6.96 3.84
N ARG A 242 13.49 -7.14 4.81
CA ARG A 242 12.90 -8.46 5.15
C ARG A 242 12.01 -9.05 4.06
N TYR A 243 11.61 -8.25 3.05
CA TYR A 243 10.82 -8.69 1.90
C TYR A 243 11.67 -8.98 0.66
N LYS A 244 12.99 -8.81 0.76
CA LYS A 244 13.92 -9.13 -0.31
C LYS A 244 13.88 -10.63 -0.61
N ILE A 245 13.85 -10.95 -1.90
CA ILE A 245 13.95 -12.32 -2.40
C ILE A 245 15.02 -12.29 -3.49
N ASP A 246 16.08 -13.04 -3.30
CA ASP A 246 17.18 -13.11 -4.27
C ASP A 246 16.67 -13.66 -5.61
N GLY A 247 17.09 -13.03 -6.69
CA GLY A 247 16.64 -13.34 -8.05
C GLY A 247 15.24 -12.81 -8.43
N PHE A 248 14.56 -12.08 -7.50
CA PHE A 248 13.28 -11.45 -7.77
C PHE A 248 13.39 -9.96 -7.47
N ASN A 249 13.30 -9.11 -8.42
CA ASN A 249 13.34 -7.67 -8.19
C ASN A 249 12.02 -7.21 -7.54
N VAL A 250 11.81 -7.62 -6.27
CA VAL A 250 10.66 -7.18 -5.48
C VAL A 250 10.80 -5.71 -5.17
N ILE A 251 9.75 -4.95 -5.41
CA ILE A 251 9.63 -3.55 -4.99
C ILE A 251 8.47 -3.42 -4.00
N GLY A 252 8.58 -2.48 -3.07
CA GLY A 252 7.50 -2.32 -2.09
C GLY A 252 7.73 -1.21 -1.10
N LYS A 253 6.72 -1.02 -0.26
CA LYS A 253 6.72 -0.07 0.85
C LYS A 253 6.11 -0.72 2.08
N THR A 254 6.78 -0.58 3.21
CA THR A 254 6.25 -0.97 4.52
C THR A 254 5.40 0.14 5.10
N GLY A 255 4.36 -0.24 5.83
CA GLY A 255 3.53 0.66 6.60
C GLY A 255 3.53 0.29 8.09
N THR A 256 3.46 1.31 8.91
CA THR A 256 3.12 1.20 10.33
C THR A 256 2.18 2.35 10.64
N ALA A 257 0.96 2.05 11.05
CA ALA A 257 -0.01 3.04 11.50
C ALA A 257 -0.31 2.79 12.98
N GLN A 258 -0.17 3.82 13.79
CA GLN A 258 -0.62 3.78 15.16
C GLN A 258 -2.15 3.76 15.18
N ILE A 259 -2.75 3.09 16.15
CA ILE A 259 -4.20 3.08 16.33
C ILE A 259 -4.57 4.19 17.29
N TYR A 260 -5.52 5.05 16.89
CA TYR A 260 -6.07 6.07 17.76
C TYR A 260 -6.83 5.42 18.91
N ASP A 261 -6.55 5.88 20.11
CA ASP A 261 -7.20 5.45 21.34
C ASP A 261 -8.22 6.52 21.76
N PRO A 262 -9.53 6.28 21.63
CA PRO A 262 -10.55 7.27 21.96
C PRO A 262 -10.59 7.62 23.45
N GLU A 263 -10.20 6.69 24.34
CA GLU A 263 -10.21 6.92 25.78
C GLU A 263 -9.06 7.87 26.19
N LEU A 264 -7.91 7.74 25.53
CA LEU A 264 -6.76 8.59 25.76
C LEU A 264 -6.76 9.86 24.90
N GLY A 265 -7.64 9.98 23.92
CA GLY A 265 -7.70 11.11 22.99
C GLY A 265 -6.44 11.28 22.13
N ARG A 266 -5.66 10.21 21.93
CA ARG A 266 -4.40 10.26 21.19
C ARG A 266 -4.07 8.91 20.53
N TYR A 267 -3.10 8.93 19.62
CA TYR A 267 -2.54 7.69 19.07
C TYR A 267 -1.77 6.90 20.14
N SER A 268 -1.93 5.58 20.11
CA SER A 268 -1.24 4.68 21.01
C SER A 268 0.27 4.70 20.75
N THR A 269 1.05 4.78 21.80
CA THR A 269 2.51 4.62 21.73
C THR A 269 2.95 3.16 21.87
N ASN A 270 2.01 2.26 22.17
CA ASN A 270 2.28 0.84 22.25
C ASN A 270 2.39 0.24 20.85
N VAL A 271 3.57 -0.26 20.49
CA VAL A 271 3.83 -0.89 19.19
C VAL A 271 2.89 -2.07 18.87
N PHE A 272 2.40 -2.77 19.88
CA PHE A 272 1.42 -3.84 19.70
C PHE A 272 0.01 -3.30 19.37
N ASN A 273 -0.26 -2.03 19.66
CA ASN A 273 -1.49 -1.35 19.27
C ASN A 273 -1.27 -0.56 17.96
N SER A 274 -0.82 -1.28 16.93
CA SER A 274 -0.51 -0.73 15.60
C SER A 274 -1.02 -1.65 14.50
N ILE A 275 -1.10 -1.09 13.31
CA ILE A 275 -1.32 -1.82 12.07
C ILE A 275 0.00 -1.81 11.30
N PHE A 276 0.50 -3.00 10.96
CA PHE A 276 1.64 -3.14 10.06
C PHE A 276 1.14 -3.56 8.69
N SER A 277 1.71 -3.00 7.64
CA SER A 277 1.34 -3.32 6.27
C SER A 277 2.55 -3.44 5.34
N PHE A 278 2.35 -4.13 4.24
CA PHE A 278 3.28 -4.20 3.12
C PHE A 278 2.49 -4.12 1.81
N ALA A 279 2.86 -3.12 1.00
CA ALA A 279 2.40 -2.94 -0.36
C ALA A 279 3.57 -3.26 -1.29
N GLY A 280 3.46 -4.31 -2.09
CA GLY A 280 4.57 -4.75 -2.93
C GLY A 280 4.12 -5.32 -4.27
N MET A 281 5.07 -5.43 -5.18
CA MET A 281 4.87 -6.00 -6.50
C MET A 281 6.19 -6.54 -7.08
N PHE A 282 6.11 -7.39 -8.06
CA PHE A 282 7.26 -7.94 -8.77
C PHE A 282 6.88 -8.46 -10.17
N PRO A 283 7.85 -8.54 -11.12
CA PRO A 283 9.16 -7.92 -11.04
C PRO A 283 9.10 -6.38 -11.13
N LYS A 284 10.20 -5.68 -10.82
CA LYS A 284 10.28 -4.22 -10.75
C LYS A 284 9.86 -3.51 -12.04
N ASP A 285 10.41 -3.92 -13.18
CA ASP A 285 10.29 -3.15 -14.42
C ASP A 285 8.94 -3.31 -15.11
N ASP A 286 8.36 -4.51 -15.02
CA ASP A 286 7.03 -4.83 -15.55
C ASP A 286 6.27 -5.70 -14.56
N PRO A 287 5.72 -5.15 -13.48
CA PRO A 287 5.04 -5.91 -12.46
C PRO A 287 3.88 -6.73 -13.01
N ASP A 288 3.88 -8.00 -12.65
CA ASP A 288 2.86 -8.97 -13.03
C ASP A 288 1.88 -9.25 -11.87
N VAL A 289 2.39 -9.12 -10.64
CA VAL A 289 1.65 -9.39 -9.41
C VAL A 289 1.78 -8.22 -8.44
N ILE A 290 0.65 -7.82 -7.89
CA ILE A 290 0.54 -6.85 -6.79
C ILE A 290 0.11 -7.62 -5.55
N ILE A 291 0.78 -7.37 -4.43
CA ILE A 291 0.47 -7.95 -3.12
C ILE A 291 0.24 -6.84 -2.12
N PHE A 292 -0.84 -6.94 -1.39
CA PHE A 292 -1.07 -6.13 -0.20
C PHE A 292 -1.35 -7.04 1.00
N ALA A 293 -0.64 -6.79 2.09
CA ALA A 293 -0.84 -7.48 3.35
C ALA A 293 -0.91 -6.47 4.51
N SER A 294 -1.79 -6.74 5.48
CA SER A 294 -1.95 -5.92 6.67
C SER A 294 -2.26 -6.77 7.89
N ILE A 295 -1.63 -6.46 9.03
CA ILE A 295 -1.84 -7.13 10.32
C ILE A 295 -2.11 -6.07 11.39
N LYS A 296 -3.23 -6.22 12.10
CA LYS A 296 -3.66 -5.30 13.15
C LYS A 296 -3.45 -5.92 14.53
N GLN A 297 -2.85 -5.14 15.42
CA GLN A 297 -2.67 -5.47 16.85
C GLN A 297 -2.06 -6.88 17.06
N PRO A 298 -0.91 -7.18 16.46
CA PRO A 298 -0.26 -8.45 16.70
C PRO A 298 0.27 -8.51 18.13
N LYS A 299 0.09 -9.63 18.82
CA LYS A 299 0.55 -9.80 20.20
C LYS A 299 2.07 -9.81 20.35
N MET A 300 2.80 -10.24 19.30
CA MET A 300 4.28 -10.17 19.25
C MET A 300 4.80 -10.37 17.82
N ASN A 301 5.93 -9.73 17.50
CA ASN A 301 6.67 -9.90 16.24
C ASN A 301 5.83 -9.87 14.96
N GLY A 302 4.69 -9.15 14.97
CA GLY A 302 3.69 -9.20 13.89
C GLY A 302 4.24 -8.79 12.53
N SER A 303 5.06 -7.75 12.47
CA SER A 303 5.68 -7.32 11.21
C SER A 303 6.64 -8.37 10.63
N THR A 304 7.37 -9.09 11.49
CA THR A 304 8.26 -10.19 11.08
C THR A 304 7.46 -11.39 10.59
N LYS A 305 6.42 -11.80 11.33
CA LYS A 305 5.57 -12.92 10.93
C LYS A 305 4.78 -12.65 9.65
N MET A 306 4.32 -11.42 9.47
CA MET A 306 3.71 -11.01 8.22
C MET A 306 4.71 -11.09 7.06
N ALA A 307 5.96 -10.65 7.25
CA ALA A 307 6.98 -10.72 6.22
C ALA A 307 7.32 -12.17 5.85
N GLU A 308 7.47 -13.08 6.83
CA GLU A 308 7.68 -14.52 6.57
C GLU A 308 6.56 -15.09 5.68
N ALA A 309 5.30 -14.80 6.01
CA ALA A 309 4.13 -15.27 5.26
C ALA A 309 4.09 -14.67 3.83
N VAL A 310 4.32 -13.37 3.69
CA VAL A 310 4.30 -12.66 2.40
C VAL A 310 5.45 -13.12 1.50
N VAL A 311 6.66 -13.27 2.03
CA VAL A 311 7.82 -13.77 1.28
C VAL A 311 7.58 -15.19 0.80
N LYS A 312 7.05 -16.06 1.66
CA LYS A 312 6.67 -17.43 1.24
C LYS A 312 5.65 -17.38 0.11
N LEU A 313 4.58 -16.59 0.26
CA LEU A 313 3.55 -16.43 -0.77
C LEU A 313 4.12 -15.94 -2.10
N MET A 314 5.00 -14.92 -2.08
CA MET A 314 5.65 -14.42 -3.30
C MET A 314 6.49 -15.50 -3.99
N LYS A 315 7.25 -16.29 -3.23
CA LYS A 315 8.03 -17.42 -3.76
C LYS A 315 7.14 -18.49 -4.39
N ASP A 316 6.05 -18.85 -3.71
CA ASP A 316 5.11 -19.87 -4.19
C ASP A 316 4.43 -19.38 -5.50
N ILE A 317 4.00 -18.12 -5.58
CA ILE A 317 3.42 -17.53 -6.80
C ILE A 317 4.42 -17.54 -7.95
N ALA A 318 5.66 -17.11 -7.71
CA ALA A 318 6.70 -17.08 -8.74
C ALA A 318 7.02 -18.48 -9.26
N THR A 319 7.14 -19.47 -8.36
CA THR A 319 7.37 -20.86 -8.73
C THR A 319 6.23 -21.40 -9.59
N PHE A 320 4.98 -21.16 -9.16
CA PHE A 320 3.80 -21.58 -9.91
C PHE A 320 3.77 -20.97 -11.32
N ARG A 321 3.97 -19.65 -11.44
CA ARG A 321 3.96 -18.94 -12.72
C ARG A 321 5.08 -19.41 -13.66
N ASN A 322 6.28 -19.64 -13.15
CA ASN A 322 7.39 -20.17 -13.95
C ASN A 322 7.11 -21.60 -14.44
N THR A 323 6.54 -22.44 -13.60
CA THR A 323 6.20 -23.83 -13.94
C THR A 323 5.15 -23.92 -15.06
N PHE A 324 4.20 -22.99 -15.09
CA PHE A 324 3.07 -22.99 -16.05
C PHE A 324 3.24 -21.97 -17.19
N ASN A 325 4.48 -21.58 -17.55
CA ASN A 325 4.81 -20.65 -18.66
C ASN A 325 4.22 -19.24 -18.54
N HIS A 326 3.85 -18.81 -17.36
CA HIS A 326 3.57 -17.42 -17.06
C HIS A 326 4.86 -16.76 -16.58
N LYS A 327 5.81 -16.51 -17.50
CA LYS A 327 7.17 -16.06 -17.18
C LYS A 327 7.19 -14.83 -16.31
N ILE A 328 7.52 -15.01 -15.04
CA ILE A 328 8.21 -13.98 -14.26
C ILE A 328 9.68 -14.15 -14.60
N THR A 329 10.24 -13.21 -15.31
CA THR A 329 11.67 -13.26 -15.67
C THR A 329 12.48 -13.12 -14.39
N LEU A 330 13.22 -14.16 -14.04
CA LEU A 330 14.27 -14.03 -13.03
C LEU A 330 15.35 -13.15 -13.64
N ASP A 331 15.67 -12.04 -12.99
CA ASP A 331 16.84 -11.24 -13.37
C ASP A 331 18.09 -12.02 -12.95
N THR A 332 18.79 -12.59 -13.93
CA THR A 332 20.03 -13.33 -13.72
C THR A 332 21.27 -12.44 -13.86
N SER A 333 21.11 -11.12 -13.98
CA SER A 333 22.21 -10.18 -14.00
C SER A 333 22.70 -9.92 -12.56
N ASN A 334 23.70 -10.66 -12.13
CA ASN A 334 24.59 -10.30 -11.02
C ASN A 334 25.69 -9.37 -11.51
#